data_ef8c7c3eb432203d049961c67e334bbf
#
_entry.id   ef8c7c3eb432203d049961c67e334bbf
#
_cell.length_a   1.000
_cell.length_b   1.000
_cell.length_c   1.000
_cell.angle_alpha   90.00
_cell.angle_beta   90.00
_cell.angle_gamma   90.00
#
_symmetry.space_group_name_H-M   'P 1'
#
loop_
_entity.id
_entity.type
_entity.pdbx_description
1 polymer ?
#
loop_
_entity_poly.entity_id
_entity_poly.type
_entity_poly.pdbx_seq_one_letter_code
_entity_poly.pdbx_strand_id
1 'polypeptide(L)'
;TFGVLPTAIGAQTIRRVSSAFNLTKETYQSEEIRPDYQMQDFRHGVRSVEGNISGELSAGAYSDFLASALARNFTAATPSALGSTTIASVTGTYTITRTTGSFLTDGIRVGNVIRLTGFATNNNNKNLLIIALTATVATVVALNSATLTPETVASGGTYTASGKTTFANRLSIQ
;
A
#
# COMPACT_ATOMS: atom_id res chain seq x y z
N THR A 1 10.44 10.66 -11.75
CA THR A 1 10.83 10.51 -13.16
C THR A 1 11.94 9.49 -13.22
N PHE A 2 11.84 8.51 -14.09
CA PHE A 2 12.86 7.47 -14.26
C PHE A 2 14.21 8.10 -14.65
N GLY A 3 15.30 7.72 -13.98
CA GLY A 3 16.63 8.24 -14.29
C GLY A 3 17.00 9.57 -13.59
N VAL A 4 16.13 10.14 -12.77
CA VAL A 4 16.45 11.33 -11.99
C VAL A 4 16.87 10.89 -10.58
N LEU A 5 18.04 11.30 -10.14
CA LEU A 5 18.51 11.05 -8.78
C LEU A 5 17.56 11.77 -7.79
N PRO A 6 17.04 11.07 -6.78
CA PRO A 6 16.26 11.72 -5.72
C PRO A 6 17.15 12.72 -4.98
N THR A 7 16.55 13.82 -4.56
CA THR A 7 17.21 14.76 -3.65
C THR A 7 17.50 14.08 -2.31
N ALA A 8 18.63 14.36 -1.70
CA ALA A 8 19.11 13.69 -0.47
C ALA A 8 18.12 13.70 0.72
N ILE A 9 17.11 14.57 0.69
CA ILE A 9 16.09 14.72 1.73
C ILE A 9 15.12 13.51 1.79
N GLY A 10 15.06 12.69 0.75
CA GLY A 10 14.18 11.50 0.67
C GLY A 10 14.86 10.17 0.96
N ALA A 11 16.11 10.16 1.43
CA ALA A 11 16.80 8.91 1.70
C ALA A 11 16.21 8.19 2.91
N GLN A 12 15.79 6.93 2.71
CA GLN A 12 15.31 6.06 3.78
C GLN A 12 16.40 5.08 4.19
N THR A 13 16.52 4.84 5.50
CA THR A 13 17.41 3.81 6.03
C THR A 13 16.74 2.44 5.95
N ILE A 14 17.42 1.48 5.34
CA ILE A 14 16.96 0.10 5.23
C ILE A 14 17.69 -0.75 6.28
N ARG A 15 16.94 -1.50 7.06
CA ARG A 15 17.51 -2.53 7.93
C ARG A 15 17.92 -3.73 7.09
N ARG A 16 19.20 -3.79 6.75
CA ARG A 16 19.76 -4.93 6.00
C ARG A 16 20.60 -5.83 6.92
N VAL A 17 20.52 -7.11 6.68
CA VAL A 17 21.40 -8.13 7.27
C VAL A 17 22.60 -8.34 6.35
N SER A 18 22.34 -8.47 5.04
CA SER A 18 23.39 -8.61 4.04
C SER A 18 22.99 -7.97 2.72
N SER A 19 23.96 -7.58 1.94
CA SER A 19 23.76 -7.14 0.55
C SER A 19 24.94 -7.56 -0.28
N ALA A 20 24.68 -8.15 -1.44
CA ALA A 20 25.68 -8.50 -2.43
C ALA A 20 25.17 -8.04 -3.79
N PHE A 21 25.91 -7.15 -4.43
CA PHE A 21 25.62 -6.70 -5.80
C PHE A 21 26.84 -6.96 -6.66
N ASN A 22 26.61 -7.52 -7.82
CA ASN A 22 27.62 -7.74 -8.84
C ASN A 22 27.31 -6.92 -10.08
N LEU A 23 28.30 -6.17 -10.54
CA LEU A 23 28.23 -5.42 -11.79
C LEU A 23 28.85 -6.28 -12.90
N THR A 24 28.05 -6.72 -13.82
CA THR A 24 28.50 -7.43 -15.03
C THR A 24 28.47 -6.47 -16.22
N LYS A 25 29.56 -6.47 -16.97
CA LYS A 25 29.67 -5.73 -18.22
C LYS A 25 29.84 -6.75 -19.34
N GLU A 26 29.01 -6.65 -20.34
CA GLU A 26 29.26 -7.37 -21.57
C GLU A 26 30.48 -6.77 -22.25
N THR A 27 31.27 -7.62 -22.88
CA THR A 27 32.46 -7.22 -23.64
C THR A 27 32.33 -7.76 -25.05
N TYR A 28 32.52 -6.88 -26.01
CA TYR A 28 32.57 -7.24 -27.42
C TYR A 28 34.03 -7.16 -27.87
N GLN A 29 34.51 -8.25 -28.39
CA GLN A 29 35.84 -8.38 -28.92
C GLN A 29 35.72 -8.53 -30.45
N SER A 30 36.56 -7.84 -31.21
CA SER A 30 36.60 -8.04 -32.65
C SER A 30 37.19 -9.40 -32.99
N GLU A 31 36.50 -10.14 -33.86
CA GLU A 31 36.99 -11.41 -34.43
C GLU A 31 37.76 -11.20 -35.72
N GLU A 32 38.14 -9.96 -36.05
CA GLU A 32 38.90 -9.64 -37.26
C GLU A 32 40.29 -10.30 -37.22
N ILE A 33 40.59 -11.12 -38.21
CA ILE A 33 41.87 -11.77 -38.37
C ILE A 33 42.85 -10.76 -39.03
N ARG A 34 43.84 -10.33 -38.29
CA ARG A 34 44.89 -9.41 -38.79
C ARG A 34 46.23 -10.13 -38.95
N PRO A 35 47.04 -9.66 -39.92
CA PRO A 35 48.32 -10.27 -40.16
C PRO A 35 49.36 -10.10 -39.04
N ASP A 36 49.11 -9.15 -38.10
CA ASP A 36 49.94 -8.89 -36.94
C ASP A 36 49.55 -9.69 -35.68
N TYR A 37 48.53 -10.55 -35.76
CA TYR A 37 47.99 -11.37 -34.67
C TYR A 37 47.57 -10.58 -33.41
N GLN A 38 47.34 -9.27 -33.51
CA GLN A 38 46.92 -8.42 -32.41
C GLN A 38 45.41 -8.17 -32.44
N MET A 39 44.80 -8.16 -31.24
CA MET A 39 43.41 -7.73 -31.10
C MET A 39 43.30 -6.22 -31.22
N GLN A 40 42.45 -5.73 -32.12
CA GLN A 40 42.38 -4.31 -32.40
C GLN A 40 41.39 -3.55 -31.58
N ASP A 41 40.27 -4.14 -31.22
CA ASP A 41 39.19 -3.40 -30.58
C ASP A 41 38.54 -4.25 -29.48
N PHE A 42 38.40 -3.62 -28.36
CA PHE A 42 37.71 -4.16 -27.18
C PHE A 42 36.70 -3.13 -26.68
N ARG A 43 35.42 -3.42 -26.89
CA ARG A 43 34.34 -2.52 -26.49
C ARG A 43 33.51 -3.09 -25.36
N HIS A 44 33.14 -2.20 -24.43
CA HIS A 44 32.17 -2.55 -23.40
C HIS A 44 30.76 -2.40 -23.93
N GLY A 45 29.95 -3.44 -23.73
CA GLY A 45 28.54 -3.46 -24.05
C GLY A 45 27.66 -3.02 -22.88
N VAL A 46 26.52 -3.62 -22.76
CA VAL A 46 25.51 -3.31 -21.74
C VAL A 46 26.04 -3.67 -20.35
N ARG A 47 25.74 -2.81 -19.40
CA ARG A 47 26.01 -3.05 -17.98
C ARG A 47 24.76 -3.60 -17.32
N SER A 48 24.84 -4.70 -16.61
CA SER A 48 23.80 -5.23 -15.76
C SER A 48 24.27 -5.31 -14.32
N VAL A 49 23.35 -5.06 -13.40
CA VAL A 49 23.61 -5.20 -11.96
C VAL A 49 22.63 -6.23 -11.43
N GLU A 50 23.17 -7.28 -10.86
CA GLU A 50 22.40 -8.32 -10.21
C GLU A 50 22.84 -8.47 -8.77
N GLY A 51 21.87 -8.77 -7.87
CA GLY A 51 22.23 -8.96 -6.48
C GLY A 51 21.05 -9.18 -5.56
N ASN A 52 21.38 -9.48 -4.32
CA ASN A 52 20.41 -9.75 -3.28
C ASN A 52 20.58 -8.77 -2.12
N ILE A 53 19.46 -8.35 -1.56
CA ILE A 53 19.38 -7.66 -0.27
C ILE A 53 18.57 -8.55 0.66
N SER A 54 19.18 -8.97 1.76
CA SER A 54 18.49 -9.68 2.84
C SER A 54 18.31 -8.75 4.03
N GLY A 55 17.12 -8.76 4.61
CA GLY A 55 16.81 -7.90 5.74
C GLY A 55 15.59 -8.38 6.51
N GLU A 56 15.42 -7.83 7.69
CA GLU A 56 14.24 -8.06 8.51
C GLU A 56 13.11 -7.11 8.07
N LEU A 57 11.95 -7.67 7.82
CA LEU A 57 10.78 -6.88 7.43
C LEU A 57 10.33 -6.01 8.60
N SER A 58 10.47 -4.70 8.43
CA SER A 58 9.98 -3.71 9.38
C SER A 58 8.98 -2.77 8.71
N ALA A 59 7.98 -2.33 9.47
CA ALA A 59 6.95 -1.44 8.96
C ALA A 59 7.55 -0.15 8.39
N GLY A 60 7.24 0.17 7.14
CA GLY A 60 7.67 1.37 6.45
C GLY A 60 9.04 1.29 5.76
N ALA A 61 9.96 0.41 6.19
CA ALA A 61 11.32 0.38 5.65
C ALA A 61 11.41 -0.18 4.23
N TYR A 62 10.53 -1.11 3.87
CA TYR A 62 10.52 -1.78 2.57
C TYR A 62 9.36 -1.34 1.67
N SER A 63 8.62 -0.30 2.04
CA SER A 63 7.45 0.18 1.30
C SER A 63 7.76 0.50 -0.15
N ASP A 64 8.88 1.17 -0.43
CA ASP A 64 9.24 1.60 -1.78
C ASP A 64 9.66 0.42 -2.67
N PHE A 65 10.33 -0.58 -2.08
CA PHE A 65 10.66 -1.82 -2.80
C PHE A 65 9.40 -2.62 -3.15
N LEU A 66 8.48 -2.75 -2.20
CA LEU A 66 7.20 -3.42 -2.43
C LEU A 66 6.35 -2.65 -3.45
N ALA A 67 6.32 -1.32 -3.36
CA ALA A 67 5.62 -0.47 -4.32
C ALA A 67 6.20 -0.65 -5.73
N SER A 68 7.53 -0.68 -5.86
CA SER A 68 8.21 -0.90 -7.12
C SER A 68 7.97 -2.31 -7.68
N ALA A 69 8.07 -3.35 -6.85
CA ALA A 69 7.83 -4.73 -7.26
C ALA A 69 6.37 -4.98 -7.69
N LEU A 70 5.42 -4.30 -7.05
CA LEU A 70 4.01 -4.38 -7.38
C LEU A 70 3.60 -3.36 -8.47
N ALA A 71 4.52 -2.54 -8.95
CA ALA A 71 4.28 -1.40 -9.85
C ALA A 71 3.15 -0.47 -9.34
N ARG A 72 3.14 -0.16 -8.04
CA ARG A 72 2.09 0.59 -7.36
C ARG A 72 2.66 1.46 -6.25
N ASN A 73 2.02 2.61 -6.02
CA ASN A 73 2.32 3.45 -4.88
C ASN A 73 1.39 3.12 -3.71
N PHE A 74 1.95 3.08 -2.50
CA PHE A 74 1.16 3.08 -1.28
C PHE A 74 0.66 4.50 -1.03
N THR A 75 -0.65 4.68 -1.13
CA THR A 75 -1.31 5.95 -0.79
C THR A 75 -1.89 5.84 0.62
N ALA A 76 -1.76 6.92 1.40
CA ALA A 76 -2.44 6.99 2.68
C ALA A 76 -3.95 6.83 2.48
N ALA A 77 -4.60 6.07 3.36
CA ALA A 77 -6.04 5.94 3.32
C ALA A 77 -6.69 7.29 3.65
N THR A 78 -7.54 7.78 2.75
CA THR A 78 -8.31 9.00 2.97
C THR A 78 -9.60 8.68 3.73
N PRO A 79 -9.97 9.47 4.74
CA PRO A 79 -11.25 9.31 5.40
C PRO A 79 -12.40 9.52 4.42
N SER A 80 -13.41 8.66 4.48
CA SER A 80 -14.66 8.80 3.72
C SER A 80 -15.77 9.27 4.64
N ALA A 81 -16.54 10.25 4.19
CA ALA A 81 -17.66 10.78 4.96
C ALA A 81 -18.82 9.78 5.03
N LEU A 82 -19.43 9.67 6.19
CA LEU A 82 -20.58 8.80 6.45
C LEU A 82 -21.92 9.54 6.35
N GLY A 83 -21.91 10.86 6.45
CA GLY A 83 -23.12 11.63 6.60
C GLY A 83 -23.79 11.39 7.96
N SER A 84 -25.12 11.38 8.00
CA SER A 84 -25.83 10.94 9.20
C SER A 84 -25.60 9.43 9.42
N THR A 85 -25.15 9.08 10.61
CA THR A 85 -24.70 7.72 10.91
C THR A 85 -25.26 7.26 12.24
N THR A 86 -25.76 6.03 12.26
CA THR A 86 -26.20 5.34 13.47
C THR A 86 -25.33 4.13 13.73
N ILE A 87 -24.79 4.01 14.93
CA ILE A 87 -24.13 2.81 15.45
C ILE A 87 -25.13 2.13 16.39
N ALA A 88 -25.48 0.88 16.08
CA ALA A 88 -26.32 0.06 16.94
C ALA A 88 -25.57 -1.20 17.37
N SER A 89 -25.85 -1.68 18.57
CA SER A 89 -25.35 -2.97 19.07
C SER A 89 -26.33 -4.08 18.77
N VAL A 90 -25.83 -5.18 18.22
CA VAL A 90 -26.59 -6.38 17.91
C VAL A 90 -25.80 -7.56 18.41
N THR A 91 -26.17 -8.15 19.51
CA THR A 91 -25.58 -9.33 20.17
C THR A 91 -24.18 -9.74 19.67
N GLY A 92 -23.12 -9.16 20.27
CA GLY A 92 -21.72 -9.46 19.92
C GLY A 92 -21.19 -8.80 18.65
N THR A 93 -22.02 -8.08 17.89
CA THR A 93 -21.66 -7.33 16.71
C THR A 93 -22.24 -5.93 16.77
N TYR A 94 -21.83 -5.06 15.84
CA TYR A 94 -22.33 -3.71 15.72
C TYR A 94 -22.72 -3.44 14.28
N THR A 95 -23.75 -2.64 14.08
CA THR A 95 -24.15 -2.14 12.76
C THR A 95 -23.84 -0.66 12.67
N ILE A 96 -23.22 -0.27 11.56
CA ILE A 96 -22.97 1.12 11.20
C ILE A 96 -23.86 1.42 10.00
N THR A 97 -24.89 2.22 10.21
CA THR A 97 -25.84 2.60 9.18
C THR A 97 -25.58 4.04 8.77
N ARG A 98 -25.41 4.27 7.47
CA ARG A 98 -25.26 5.62 6.87
C ARG A 98 -26.46 5.97 6.04
N THR A 99 -26.81 7.25 5.96
CA THR A 99 -27.93 7.75 5.18
C THR A 99 -27.52 8.22 3.78
N THR A 100 -26.26 8.58 3.57
CA THR A 100 -25.76 9.11 2.29
C THR A 100 -24.54 8.34 1.81
N GLY A 101 -24.47 8.12 0.50
CA GLY A 101 -23.39 7.37 -0.15
C GLY A 101 -23.56 5.86 -0.01
N SER A 102 -22.55 5.11 -0.41
CA SER A 102 -22.57 3.65 -0.37
C SER A 102 -21.18 3.10 -0.04
N PHE A 103 -21.11 2.19 0.92
CA PHE A 103 -19.89 1.45 1.24
C PHE A 103 -19.33 0.67 0.05
N LEU A 104 -20.23 0.17 -0.81
CA LEU A 104 -19.82 -0.62 -1.97
C LEU A 104 -19.16 0.25 -3.04
N THR A 105 -19.69 1.45 -3.30
CA THR A 105 -19.08 2.41 -4.25
C THR A 105 -17.79 2.99 -3.71
N ASP A 106 -17.66 3.12 -2.39
CA ASP A 106 -16.40 3.51 -1.74
C ASP A 106 -15.34 2.40 -1.81
N GLY A 107 -15.69 1.24 -2.39
CA GLY A 107 -14.79 0.12 -2.60
C GLY A 107 -14.48 -0.68 -1.34
N ILE A 108 -15.31 -0.58 -0.32
CA ILE A 108 -15.23 -1.38 0.90
C ILE A 108 -15.72 -2.80 0.62
N ARG A 109 -15.10 -3.77 1.30
CA ARG A 109 -15.39 -5.18 1.18
C ARG A 109 -15.47 -5.84 2.56
N VAL A 110 -16.16 -6.96 2.64
CA VAL A 110 -16.11 -7.85 3.80
C VAL A 110 -14.65 -8.28 4.02
N GLY A 111 -14.21 -8.28 5.28
CA GLY A 111 -12.82 -8.53 5.66
C GLY A 111 -11.95 -7.27 5.75
N ASN A 112 -12.42 -6.11 5.29
CA ASN A 112 -11.69 -4.86 5.54
C ASN A 112 -11.79 -4.46 7.02
N VAL A 113 -10.75 -3.82 7.52
CA VAL A 113 -10.74 -3.19 8.84
C VAL A 113 -10.93 -1.69 8.66
N ILE A 114 -11.89 -1.11 9.37
CA ILE A 114 -12.17 0.32 9.34
C ILE A 114 -11.94 0.95 10.72
N ARG A 115 -11.66 2.23 10.73
CA ARG A 115 -11.62 3.08 11.91
C ARG A 115 -12.58 4.23 11.75
N LEU A 116 -13.35 4.52 12.80
CA LEU A 116 -14.27 5.63 12.87
C LEU A 116 -13.61 6.84 13.50
N THR A 117 -13.99 8.03 13.04
CA THR A 117 -13.65 9.32 13.65
C THR A 117 -14.83 10.28 13.52
N GLY A 118 -14.86 11.32 14.36
CA GLY A 118 -15.95 12.31 14.35
C GLY A 118 -17.19 11.90 15.15
N PHE A 119 -17.07 10.92 16.02
CA PHE A 119 -18.14 10.53 16.96
C PHE A 119 -17.92 11.14 18.33
N ALA A 120 -18.98 11.45 19.07
CA ALA A 120 -18.90 12.08 20.37
C ALA A 120 -18.53 11.13 21.49
N THR A 121 -18.89 9.85 21.37
CA THR A 121 -18.61 8.82 22.34
C THR A 121 -17.27 8.11 22.09
N ASN A 122 -16.93 7.13 22.92
CA ASN A 122 -15.69 6.37 22.83
C ASN A 122 -15.67 5.39 21.62
N ASN A 123 -16.28 5.76 20.50
CA ASN A 123 -16.31 4.96 19.26
C ASN A 123 -15.14 5.24 18.31
N ASN A 124 -14.44 6.36 18.53
CA ASN A 124 -13.35 6.79 17.66
C ASN A 124 -12.11 5.91 17.78
N ASN A 125 -11.38 5.77 16.69
CA ASN A 125 -10.06 5.13 16.59
C ASN A 125 -10.02 3.65 16.97
N LYS A 126 -11.14 2.95 17.00
CA LYS A 126 -11.19 1.50 17.21
C LYS A 126 -11.09 0.76 15.88
N ASN A 127 -10.41 -0.39 15.91
CA ASN A 127 -10.32 -1.26 14.74
C ASN A 127 -11.58 -2.11 14.65
N LEU A 128 -12.31 -1.99 13.56
CA LEU A 128 -13.58 -2.66 13.32
C LEU A 128 -13.45 -3.52 12.07
N LEU A 129 -13.61 -4.83 12.22
CA LEU A 129 -13.61 -5.79 11.12
C LEU A 129 -15.02 -5.88 10.53
N ILE A 130 -15.14 -5.69 9.24
CA ILE A 130 -16.40 -5.84 8.51
C ILE A 130 -16.66 -7.31 8.24
N ILE A 131 -17.79 -7.83 8.76
CA ILE A 131 -18.21 -9.22 8.58
C ILE A 131 -19.39 -9.37 7.60
N ALA A 132 -20.21 -8.32 7.46
CA ALA A 132 -21.26 -8.26 6.43
C ALA A 132 -21.41 -6.82 5.95
N LEU A 133 -21.82 -6.65 4.70
CA LEU A 133 -21.86 -5.34 4.05
C LEU A 133 -23.01 -5.25 3.06
N THR A 134 -23.75 -4.14 3.16
CA THR A 134 -24.69 -3.68 2.13
C THR A 134 -24.28 -2.27 1.65
N ALA A 135 -25.06 -1.67 0.78
CA ALA A 135 -24.80 -0.32 0.33
C ALA A 135 -24.71 0.70 1.48
N THR A 136 -25.63 0.60 2.45
CA THR A 136 -25.80 1.58 3.52
C THR A 136 -25.49 1.05 4.92
N VAL A 137 -25.34 -0.26 5.10
CA VAL A 137 -25.12 -0.88 6.40
C VAL A 137 -23.86 -1.73 6.37
N ALA A 138 -22.96 -1.48 7.29
CA ALA A 138 -21.80 -2.33 7.58
C ALA A 138 -22.00 -3.02 8.93
N THR A 139 -21.99 -4.35 8.95
CA THR A 139 -21.94 -5.12 10.20
C THR A 139 -20.48 -5.38 10.55
N VAL A 140 -20.10 -4.99 11.75
CA VAL A 140 -18.71 -5.02 12.19
C VAL A 140 -18.54 -5.71 13.54
N VAL A 141 -17.35 -6.26 13.74
CA VAL A 141 -16.86 -6.76 15.03
C VAL A 141 -15.72 -5.85 15.48
N ALA A 142 -15.77 -5.39 16.71
CA ALA A 142 -14.68 -4.63 17.30
C ALA A 142 -13.51 -5.57 17.64
N LEU A 143 -12.33 -5.23 17.18
CA LEU A 143 -11.10 -6.01 17.41
C LEU A 143 -10.45 -5.59 18.74
N ASN A 144 -9.55 -6.44 19.24
CA ASN A 144 -8.78 -6.21 20.48
C ASN A 144 -9.65 -5.96 21.73
N SER A 145 -10.73 -6.74 21.86
CA SER A 145 -11.66 -6.61 22.98
C SER A 145 -12.29 -5.21 23.14
N ALA A 146 -12.29 -4.41 22.07
CA ALA A 146 -12.94 -3.11 22.08
C ALA A 146 -14.47 -3.27 22.03
N THR A 147 -15.18 -2.32 22.63
CA THR A 147 -16.64 -2.24 22.56
C THR A 147 -17.05 -0.90 21.94
N LEU A 148 -18.14 -0.89 21.21
CA LEU A 148 -18.77 0.33 20.72
C LEU A 148 -19.98 0.68 21.58
N THR A 149 -20.26 1.95 21.72
CA THR A 149 -21.46 2.47 22.36
C THR A 149 -22.47 2.87 21.28
N PRO A 150 -23.74 2.47 21.37
CA PRO A 150 -24.75 2.94 20.42
C PRO A 150 -24.81 4.46 20.39
N GLU A 151 -24.80 5.03 19.18
CA GLU A 151 -24.73 6.45 18.97
C GLU A 151 -25.32 6.83 17.62
N THR A 152 -25.98 7.98 17.53
CA THR A 152 -26.41 8.56 16.27
C THR A 152 -25.81 9.94 16.11
N VAL A 153 -25.11 10.18 15.01
CA VAL A 153 -24.47 11.44 14.65
C VAL A 153 -25.12 11.99 13.39
N ALA A 154 -25.60 13.22 13.45
CA ALA A 154 -26.27 13.86 12.31
C ALA A 154 -25.31 14.18 11.15
N SER A 155 -24.05 14.51 11.46
CA SER A 155 -23.02 14.83 10.47
C SER A 155 -21.62 14.72 11.09
N GLY A 156 -20.58 14.70 10.25
CA GLY A 156 -19.19 14.76 10.70
C GLY A 156 -18.54 13.40 10.98
N GLY A 157 -19.31 12.32 11.04
CA GLY A 157 -18.75 10.97 11.11
C GLY A 157 -17.99 10.61 9.85
N THR A 158 -16.77 10.08 10.01
CA THR A 158 -15.97 9.56 8.91
C THR A 158 -15.43 8.20 9.26
N TYR A 159 -15.07 7.43 8.24
CA TYR A 159 -14.32 6.20 8.43
C TYR A 159 -13.07 6.18 7.54
N THR A 160 -12.05 5.50 8.01
CA THR A 160 -10.83 5.23 7.24
C THR A 160 -10.66 3.73 7.14
N ALA A 161 -10.59 3.20 5.92
CA ALA A 161 -10.32 1.80 5.69
C ALA A 161 -8.81 1.54 5.66
N SER A 162 -8.34 0.62 6.50
CA SER A 162 -6.96 0.12 6.42
C SER A 162 -6.87 -0.99 5.38
N GLY A 163 -5.74 -1.03 4.67
CA GLY A 163 -5.50 -2.06 3.66
C GLY A 163 -6.18 -1.83 2.30
N LYS A 164 -6.83 -0.68 2.11
CA LYS A 164 -7.32 -0.29 0.79
C LYS A 164 -6.16 0.19 -0.08
N THR A 165 -5.65 -0.68 -0.93
CA THR A 165 -4.82 -0.27 -2.04
C THR A 165 -5.71 0.31 -3.13
N THR A 166 -5.67 1.60 -3.34
CA THR A 166 -6.30 2.21 -4.51
C THR A 166 -5.48 1.81 -5.72
N PHE A 167 -6.05 0.97 -6.57
CA PHE A 167 -5.44 0.62 -7.84
C PHE A 167 -5.60 1.81 -8.79
N ALA A 168 -4.66 2.73 -8.78
CA ALA A 168 -4.57 3.71 -9.83
C ALA A 168 -4.28 2.96 -11.15
N ASN A 169 -5.13 3.19 -12.11
CA ASN A 169 -5.14 2.73 -13.49
C ASN A 169 -4.01 1.78 -13.91
N ARG A 170 -4.39 0.59 -14.33
CA ARG A 170 -3.52 -0.31 -15.09
C ARG A 170 -2.89 0.45 -16.24
N LEU A 171 -1.59 0.54 -16.25
CA LEU A 171 -0.85 0.83 -17.45
C LEU A 171 -1.10 -0.36 -18.40
N SER A 172 -1.92 -0.18 -19.42
CA SER A 172 -1.99 -1.13 -20.51
C SER A 172 -0.67 -1.04 -21.27
N ILE A 173 0.16 -2.03 -21.13
CA ILE A 173 1.29 -2.23 -22.03
C ILE A 173 0.69 -2.79 -23.31
N GLN A 174 0.70 -2.01 -24.38
CA GLN A 174 0.51 -2.49 -25.74
C GLN A 174 1.84 -3.05 -26.24
#